data_118af1a6b3c4437c57dc71562902ce32
#
_entry.id   118af1a6b3c4437c57dc71562902ce32
#
_cell.length_a   1.000
_cell.length_b   1.000
_cell.length_c   1.000
_cell.angle_alpha   90.00
_cell.angle_beta   90.00
_cell.angle_gamma   90.00
#
_symmetry.space_group_name_H-M   'P 1'
#
loop_
_entity.id
_entity.type
_entity.pdbx_description
1 polymer ?
#
loop_
_entity_poly.entity_id
_entity_poly.type
_entity_poly.pdbx_seq_one_letter_code
_entity_poly.pdbx_strand_id
1 'polypeptide(L)'
;AKQIMTQDSLRSLYDNHVGKVSDKWEIYLEEYGLILEKYRDRPVRFLEIGIQNGGSLEIWSRFFSNAAKFVGCDINPDCAKLRYADPRINVVVGDANTPGAYTEITRASPDFDIIIDDGSHLSGDIIKTFCLYFPLVVEGGTFIAEDLHCSYWASYEGGLFHPYSSIAFFKLLADIINVEHWGVDAPDPLRLLSGILSHNRCEIALESLAQIRSVEFINSMCIIRKHPASSNTLGRRIIAGQEELVVAGHLPLSGAPFTRQDAPAQTDNPWSTRLTPPAETILETEQLLSATQAALTERDEAARISANEIERLGQSIRELQGAWQQAEQRAEDAERSNKSLQLSTSWRMTAPLRWIADTLRRLTR
;
A
#
# COMPACT_ATOMS: atom_id res chain seq x y z
N ALA A 1 -17.85 -52.44 24.48
CA ALA A 1 -17.37 -51.76 23.28
C ALA A 1 -17.65 -50.28 23.46
N LYS A 2 -16.61 -49.45 23.73
CA LYS A 2 -16.71 -48.02 23.67
C LYS A 2 -16.92 -47.69 22.18
N GLN A 3 -18.07 -47.19 21.85
CA GLN A 3 -18.35 -46.58 20.55
C GLN A 3 -17.38 -45.40 20.41
N ILE A 4 -16.32 -45.53 19.61
CA ILE A 4 -15.49 -44.43 19.19
C ILE A 4 -16.43 -43.57 18.35
N MET A 5 -16.98 -42.52 18.95
CA MET A 5 -17.68 -41.49 18.21
C MET A 5 -16.63 -40.90 17.28
N THR A 6 -16.70 -41.21 15.99
CA THR A 6 -15.91 -40.51 14.98
C THR A 6 -16.33 -39.05 15.06
N GLN A 7 -15.42 -38.17 15.46
CA GLN A 7 -15.69 -36.75 15.48
C GLN A 7 -15.98 -36.30 14.04
N ASP A 8 -16.99 -35.46 13.87
CA ASP A 8 -17.36 -34.94 12.56
C ASP A 8 -16.18 -34.14 11.95
N SER A 9 -15.87 -34.38 10.70
CA SER A 9 -14.91 -33.51 9.99
C SER A 9 -15.47 -32.10 9.88
N LEU A 10 -14.59 -31.09 9.69
CA LEU A 10 -15.03 -29.69 9.47
C LEU A 10 -16.03 -29.63 8.32
N ARG A 11 -15.76 -30.34 7.22
CA ARG A 11 -16.66 -30.43 6.06
C ARG A 11 -18.04 -30.97 6.45
N SER A 12 -18.09 -32.05 7.25
CA SER A 12 -19.35 -32.58 7.73
C SER A 12 -20.12 -31.60 8.62
N LEU A 13 -19.39 -30.80 9.44
CA LEU A 13 -20.02 -29.75 10.25
C LEU A 13 -20.65 -28.65 9.40
N TYR A 14 -20.00 -28.28 8.30
CA TYR A 14 -20.55 -27.31 7.33
C TYR A 14 -21.76 -27.87 6.60
N ASP A 15 -21.64 -29.06 6.01
CA ASP A 15 -22.69 -29.70 5.21
C ASP A 15 -24.00 -29.96 6.02
N ASN A 16 -23.88 -30.17 7.33
CA ASN A 16 -25.02 -30.43 8.24
C ASN A 16 -25.34 -29.22 9.13
N HIS A 17 -24.80 -28.04 8.85
CA HIS A 17 -25.06 -26.87 9.68
C HIS A 17 -26.48 -26.34 9.49
N VAL A 18 -27.20 -26.21 10.61
CA VAL A 18 -28.53 -25.60 10.69
C VAL A 18 -28.46 -24.49 11.72
N GLY A 19 -28.20 -23.26 11.28
CA GLY A 19 -28.03 -22.14 12.19
C GLY A 19 -27.81 -20.85 11.39
N LYS A 20 -26.97 -19.98 11.92
CA LYS A 20 -26.59 -18.77 11.24
C LYS A 20 -25.77 -19.09 9.99
N VAL A 21 -25.93 -18.29 8.92
CA VAL A 21 -25.20 -18.51 7.67
C VAL A 21 -23.70 -18.32 7.87
N SER A 22 -22.92 -19.21 7.28
CA SER A 22 -21.48 -19.09 7.08
C SER A 22 -21.16 -19.38 5.63
N ASP A 23 -20.24 -18.63 5.05
CA ASP A 23 -19.75 -18.77 3.68
C ASP A 23 -18.25 -19.06 3.72
N LYS A 24 -17.79 -20.14 3.10
CA LYS A 24 -16.38 -20.50 2.97
C LYS A 24 -16.17 -21.25 1.66
N TRP A 25 -15.05 -20.98 1.02
CA TRP A 25 -14.65 -21.71 -0.17
C TRP A 25 -14.38 -23.19 0.13
N GLU A 26 -14.63 -24.07 -0.82
CA GLU A 26 -14.46 -25.53 -0.64
C GLU A 26 -13.03 -25.89 -0.21
N ILE A 27 -12.02 -25.29 -0.86
CA ILE A 27 -10.61 -25.51 -0.54
C ILE A 27 -10.29 -25.11 0.92
N TYR A 28 -10.94 -24.06 1.46
CA TYR A 28 -10.69 -23.65 2.84
C TYR A 28 -11.15 -24.72 3.84
N LEU A 29 -12.26 -25.38 3.60
CA LEU A 29 -12.76 -26.43 4.49
C LEU A 29 -11.81 -27.64 4.53
N GLU A 30 -11.21 -27.99 3.39
CA GLU A 30 -10.21 -29.05 3.31
C GLU A 30 -8.95 -28.67 4.09
N GLU A 31 -8.41 -27.49 3.82
CA GLU A 31 -7.18 -27.02 4.44
C GLU A 31 -7.33 -26.74 5.93
N TYR A 32 -8.44 -26.15 6.35
CA TYR A 32 -8.73 -25.99 7.77
C TYR A 32 -8.82 -27.32 8.51
N GLY A 33 -9.43 -28.34 7.88
CA GLY A 33 -9.47 -29.68 8.44
C GLY A 33 -8.08 -30.24 8.71
N LEU A 34 -7.09 -29.94 7.86
CA LEU A 34 -5.70 -30.38 8.02
C LEU A 34 -4.92 -29.54 9.02
N ILE A 35 -4.99 -28.22 8.87
CA ILE A 35 -4.16 -27.27 9.63
C ILE A 35 -4.59 -27.20 11.09
N LEU A 36 -5.92 -27.24 11.34
CA LEU A 36 -6.50 -27.00 12.65
C LEU A 36 -6.76 -28.28 13.44
N GLU A 37 -6.63 -29.47 12.85
CA GLU A 37 -6.82 -30.74 13.53
C GLU A 37 -5.98 -30.89 14.81
N LYS A 38 -4.74 -30.41 14.78
CA LYS A 38 -3.82 -30.41 15.94
C LYS A 38 -4.33 -29.62 17.15
N TYR A 39 -5.28 -28.72 16.95
CA TYR A 39 -5.88 -27.87 17.99
C TYR A 39 -7.24 -28.42 18.49
N ARG A 40 -7.81 -29.39 17.83
CA ARG A 40 -9.22 -29.83 17.97
C ARG A 40 -9.64 -30.13 19.40
N ASP A 41 -8.79 -30.86 20.11
CA ASP A 41 -9.08 -31.29 21.49
C ASP A 41 -8.44 -30.37 22.55
N ARG A 42 -7.83 -29.27 22.14
CA ARG A 42 -7.13 -28.33 23.03
C ARG A 42 -8.07 -27.23 23.51
N PRO A 43 -7.82 -26.64 24.69
CA PRO A 43 -8.55 -25.47 25.19
C PRO A 43 -8.11 -24.18 24.47
N VAL A 44 -8.34 -24.15 23.14
CA VAL A 44 -7.91 -23.04 22.30
C VAL A 44 -8.69 -21.76 22.56
N ARG A 45 -8.03 -20.64 22.38
CA ARG A 45 -8.60 -19.30 22.28
C ARG A 45 -8.55 -18.90 20.82
N PHE A 46 -9.70 -18.55 20.28
CA PHE A 46 -9.92 -18.36 18.86
C PHE A 46 -10.41 -16.94 18.58
N LEU A 47 -9.82 -16.28 17.62
CA LEU A 47 -10.28 -14.98 17.10
C LEU A 47 -10.61 -15.11 15.63
N GLU A 48 -11.79 -14.64 15.25
CA GLU A 48 -12.18 -14.43 13.84
C GLU A 48 -12.55 -12.97 13.62
N ILE A 49 -11.88 -12.33 12.68
CA ILE A 49 -12.16 -10.97 12.22
C ILE A 49 -12.94 -11.09 10.91
N GLY A 50 -14.14 -10.50 10.87
CA GLY A 50 -15.11 -10.73 9.79
C GLY A 50 -15.99 -11.94 10.10
N ILE A 51 -17.09 -11.73 10.84
CA ILE A 51 -18.00 -12.83 11.21
C ILE A 51 -19.33 -12.78 10.46
N GLN A 52 -19.60 -11.70 9.76
CA GLN A 52 -20.80 -11.51 8.92
C GLN A 52 -22.08 -11.95 9.64
N ASN A 53 -22.74 -13.02 9.19
CA ASN A 53 -23.94 -13.57 9.82
C ASN A 53 -23.65 -14.42 11.06
N GLY A 54 -22.39 -14.68 11.39
CA GLY A 54 -21.95 -15.34 12.62
C GLY A 54 -22.07 -16.86 12.64
N GLY A 55 -22.35 -17.50 11.50
CA GLY A 55 -22.48 -18.96 11.41
C GLY A 55 -21.15 -19.68 11.60
N SER A 56 -20.05 -19.08 11.17
CA SER A 56 -18.71 -19.63 11.35
C SER A 56 -18.40 -19.89 12.84
N LEU A 57 -18.72 -18.95 13.73
CA LEU A 57 -18.51 -19.12 15.16
C LEU A 57 -19.30 -20.29 15.76
N GLU A 58 -20.51 -20.58 15.24
CA GLU A 58 -21.29 -21.77 15.65
C GLU A 58 -20.60 -23.05 15.20
N ILE A 59 -20.05 -23.08 14.00
CA ILE A 59 -19.32 -24.22 13.45
C ILE A 59 -17.99 -24.42 14.19
N TRP A 60 -17.21 -23.34 14.39
CA TRP A 60 -15.97 -23.40 15.17
C TRP A 60 -16.19 -23.90 16.59
N SER A 61 -17.28 -23.48 17.25
CA SER A 61 -17.59 -23.94 18.62
C SER A 61 -17.89 -25.43 18.72
N ARG A 62 -18.34 -26.03 17.62
CA ARG A 62 -18.53 -27.50 17.51
C ARG A 62 -17.21 -28.19 17.17
N PHE A 63 -16.45 -27.63 16.23
CA PHE A 63 -15.17 -28.21 15.82
C PHE A 63 -14.15 -28.22 16.96
N PHE A 64 -14.05 -27.12 17.70
CA PHE A 64 -13.22 -27.01 18.90
C PHE A 64 -14.05 -27.17 20.18
N SER A 65 -14.55 -28.36 20.41
CA SER A 65 -15.46 -28.63 21.53
C SER A 65 -14.88 -28.27 22.92
N ASN A 66 -13.54 -28.34 23.06
CA ASN A 66 -12.80 -28.02 24.29
C ASN A 66 -12.24 -26.58 24.31
N ALA A 67 -12.53 -25.77 23.33
CA ALA A 67 -12.03 -24.39 23.29
C ALA A 67 -12.36 -23.62 24.57
N ALA A 68 -11.42 -22.79 25.01
CA ALA A 68 -11.60 -21.91 26.16
C ALA A 68 -12.42 -20.67 25.81
N LYS A 69 -12.23 -20.14 24.58
CA LYS A 69 -12.84 -18.87 24.18
C LYS A 69 -12.96 -18.75 22.67
N PHE A 70 -14.02 -18.10 22.21
CA PHE A 70 -14.19 -17.59 20.86
C PHE A 70 -14.46 -16.10 20.92
N VAL A 71 -13.71 -15.34 20.15
CA VAL A 71 -13.96 -13.90 19.94
C VAL A 71 -14.20 -13.70 18.44
N GLY A 72 -15.35 -13.13 18.10
CA GLY A 72 -15.65 -12.70 16.74
C GLY A 72 -15.71 -11.18 16.69
N CYS A 73 -15.06 -10.56 15.71
CA CYS A 73 -15.10 -9.11 15.50
C CYS A 73 -15.68 -8.80 14.13
N ASP A 74 -16.56 -7.81 14.03
CA ASP A 74 -17.09 -7.34 12.76
C ASP A 74 -17.41 -5.86 12.84
N ILE A 75 -17.12 -5.15 11.74
CA ILE A 75 -17.39 -3.70 11.62
C ILE A 75 -18.90 -3.42 11.48
N ASN A 76 -19.69 -4.39 11.01
CA ASN A 76 -21.12 -4.22 10.79
C ASN A 76 -21.85 -4.08 12.13
N PRO A 77 -22.53 -2.93 12.42
CA PRO A 77 -23.23 -2.72 13.67
C PRO A 77 -24.37 -3.73 13.91
N ASP A 78 -24.88 -4.33 12.87
CA ASP A 78 -25.93 -5.35 12.98
C ASP A 78 -25.45 -6.65 13.64
N CYS A 79 -24.15 -6.90 13.70
CA CYS A 79 -23.57 -8.00 14.46
C CYS A 79 -23.85 -7.89 15.97
N ALA A 80 -24.21 -6.73 16.48
CA ALA A 80 -24.74 -6.55 17.82
C ALA A 80 -26.05 -7.34 18.09
N LYS A 81 -26.75 -7.79 17.06
CA LYS A 81 -27.96 -8.61 17.14
C LYS A 81 -27.67 -10.08 17.34
N LEU A 82 -26.46 -10.53 17.04
CA LEU A 82 -26.08 -11.94 17.12
C LEU A 82 -26.18 -12.43 18.57
N ARG A 83 -26.80 -13.61 18.75
CA ARG A 83 -26.94 -14.29 20.04
C ARG A 83 -26.52 -15.73 19.88
N TYR A 84 -25.77 -16.22 20.83
CA TYR A 84 -25.25 -17.59 20.87
C TYR A 84 -25.64 -18.25 22.17
N ALA A 85 -25.98 -19.54 22.10
CA ALA A 85 -26.24 -20.34 23.28
C ALA A 85 -24.93 -20.74 23.99
N ASP A 86 -23.84 -20.80 23.26
CA ASP A 86 -22.51 -21.10 23.80
C ASP A 86 -21.92 -19.87 24.50
N PRO A 87 -21.71 -19.91 25.82
CA PRO A 87 -21.20 -18.76 26.58
C PRO A 87 -19.72 -18.45 26.30
N ARG A 88 -19.01 -19.33 25.60
CA ARG A 88 -17.63 -19.12 25.21
C ARG A 88 -17.49 -18.08 24.07
N ILE A 89 -18.58 -17.82 23.33
CA ILE A 89 -18.58 -16.93 22.18
C ILE A 89 -18.84 -15.49 22.63
N ASN A 90 -17.93 -14.61 22.29
CA ASN A 90 -18.03 -13.15 22.44
C ASN A 90 -18.00 -12.47 21.10
N VAL A 91 -18.89 -11.50 20.89
CA VAL A 91 -18.91 -10.65 19.70
C VAL A 91 -18.47 -9.24 20.07
N VAL A 92 -17.48 -8.72 19.34
CA VAL A 92 -17.03 -7.34 19.38
C VAL A 92 -17.50 -6.65 18.08
N VAL A 93 -18.17 -5.54 18.22
CA VAL A 93 -18.67 -4.78 17.07
C VAL A 93 -17.82 -3.53 16.89
N GLY A 94 -17.11 -3.47 15.78
CA GLY A 94 -16.21 -2.37 15.43
C GLY A 94 -15.16 -2.77 14.40
N ASP A 95 -14.49 -1.78 13.87
CA ASP A 95 -13.33 -2.01 13.00
C ASP A 95 -12.16 -2.54 13.85
N ALA A 96 -11.73 -3.78 13.55
CA ALA A 96 -10.68 -4.50 14.25
C ALA A 96 -9.35 -3.72 14.29
N ASN A 97 -9.11 -2.85 13.31
CA ASN A 97 -7.91 -2.03 13.20
C ASN A 97 -7.95 -0.73 14.04
N THR A 98 -9.00 -0.55 14.84
CA THR A 98 -9.12 0.61 15.75
C THR A 98 -8.69 0.26 17.18
N PRO A 99 -8.16 1.25 17.94
CA PRO A 99 -7.80 1.03 19.36
C PRO A 99 -8.98 0.57 20.22
N GLY A 100 -10.21 1.01 19.90
CA GLY A 100 -11.43 0.62 20.63
C GLY A 100 -11.70 -0.88 20.50
N ALA A 101 -11.81 -1.40 19.28
CA ALA A 101 -12.05 -2.81 19.03
C ALA A 101 -10.89 -3.68 19.54
N TYR A 102 -9.63 -3.26 19.32
CA TYR A 102 -8.46 -3.93 19.87
C TYR A 102 -8.55 -4.09 21.41
N THR A 103 -8.94 -3.04 22.12
CA THR A 103 -9.11 -3.07 23.57
C THR A 103 -10.20 -4.04 24.01
N GLU A 104 -11.31 -4.11 23.30
CA GLU A 104 -12.41 -5.02 23.61
C GLU A 104 -12.04 -6.48 23.29
N ILE A 105 -11.37 -6.73 22.17
CA ILE A 105 -10.87 -8.06 21.78
C ILE A 105 -9.88 -8.57 22.84
N THR A 106 -8.88 -7.76 23.21
CA THR A 106 -7.87 -8.14 24.20
C THR A 106 -8.40 -8.26 25.62
N ARG A 107 -9.48 -7.55 25.95
CA ARG A 107 -10.22 -7.74 27.21
C ARG A 107 -10.95 -9.08 27.22
N ALA A 108 -11.52 -9.52 26.09
CA ALA A 108 -12.20 -10.79 25.97
C ALA A 108 -11.21 -11.98 26.03
N SER A 109 -10.03 -11.84 25.39
CA SER A 109 -8.91 -12.77 25.49
C SER A 109 -7.60 -12.02 25.24
N PRO A 110 -6.59 -12.11 26.14
CA PRO A 110 -5.33 -11.37 25.98
C PRO A 110 -4.42 -11.94 24.90
N ASP A 111 -4.64 -13.18 24.49
CA ASP A 111 -3.87 -13.92 23.50
C ASP A 111 -4.72 -15.02 22.84
N PHE A 112 -4.24 -15.57 21.72
CA PHE A 112 -4.99 -16.51 20.89
C PHE A 112 -4.10 -17.65 20.37
N ASP A 113 -4.64 -18.83 20.29
CA ASP A 113 -4.01 -19.99 19.65
C ASP A 113 -4.22 -19.96 18.13
N ILE A 114 -5.36 -19.42 17.68
CA ILE A 114 -5.74 -19.30 16.28
C ILE A 114 -6.36 -17.93 16.07
N ILE A 115 -5.88 -17.22 15.03
CA ILE A 115 -6.47 -15.98 14.52
C ILE A 115 -6.78 -16.17 13.04
N ILE A 116 -7.99 -15.85 12.64
CA ILE A 116 -8.42 -15.82 11.25
C ILE A 116 -8.83 -14.39 10.89
N ASP A 117 -8.24 -13.84 9.84
CA ASP A 117 -8.64 -12.58 9.21
C ASP A 117 -9.43 -12.91 7.94
N ASP A 118 -10.73 -12.72 8.02
CA ASP A 118 -11.75 -12.87 6.97
C ASP A 118 -12.59 -11.57 6.90
N GLY A 119 -11.92 -10.42 7.06
CA GLY A 119 -12.54 -9.11 7.23
C GLY A 119 -12.92 -8.42 5.92
N SER A 120 -12.33 -7.22 5.70
CA SER A 120 -12.64 -6.39 4.52
C SER A 120 -11.97 -6.86 3.23
N HIS A 121 -10.97 -7.68 3.32
CA HIS A 121 -10.05 -8.14 2.27
C HIS A 121 -9.26 -7.01 1.59
N LEU A 122 -9.36 -5.75 2.08
CA LEU A 122 -8.51 -4.66 1.65
C LEU A 122 -7.07 -4.92 2.09
N SER A 123 -6.11 -4.74 1.18
CA SER A 123 -4.70 -5.03 1.44
C SER A 123 -4.17 -4.30 2.67
N GLY A 124 -4.49 -3.00 2.80
CA GLY A 124 -4.09 -2.22 3.96
C GLY A 124 -4.67 -2.71 5.27
N ASP A 125 -5.91 -3.17 5.27
CA ASP A 125 -6.56 -3.67 6.49
C ASP A 125 -5.96 -5.02 6.92
N ILE A 126 -5.76 -5.95 5.98
CA ILE A 126 -5.11 -7.26 6.27
C ILE A 126 -3.72 -7.06 6.86
N ILE A 127 -2.91 -6.13 6.30
CA ILE A 127 -1.57 -5.84 6.80
C ILE A 127 -1.62 -5.27 8.21
N LYS A 128 -2.54 -4.32 8.49
CA LYS A 128 -2.74 -3.76 9.83
C LYS A 128 -3.20 -4.83 10.82
N THR A 129 -4.17 -5.66 10.42
CA THR A 129 -4.65 -6.77 11.23
C THR A 129 -3.51 -7.70 11.60
N PHE A 130 -2.67 -8.09 10.64
CA PHE A 130 -1.48 -8.89 10.94
C PHE A 130 -0.56 -8.19 11.94
N CYS A 131 -0.22 -6.92 11.71
CA CYS A 131 0.67 -6.17 12.59
C CYS A 131 0.13 -6.05 14.02
N LEU A 132 -1.18 -5.87 14.19
CA LEU A 132 -1.82 -5.72 15.51
C LEU A 132 -2.01 -7.05 16.23
N TYR A 133 -2.41 -8.11 15.52
CA TYR A 133 -2.88 -9.33 16.16
C TYR A 133 -1.91 -10.51 16.10
N PHE A 134 -0.96 -10.55 15.14
CA PHE A 134 0.08 -11.59 15.16
C PHE A 134 0.92 -11.59 16.46
N PRO A 135 1.26 -10.44 17.08
CA PRO A 135 1.88 -10.43 18.40
C PRO A 135 1.09 -11.17 19.47
N LEU A 136 -0.26 -11.21 19.38
CA LEU A 136 -1.14 -11.89 20.34
C LEU A 136 -1.29 -13.39 20.06
N VAL A 137 -0.77 -13.90 18.95
CA VAL A 137 -0.71 -15.34 18.71
C VAL A 137 0.27 -15.97 19.69
N VAL A 138 -0.11 -17.03 20.39
CA VAL A 138 0.79 -17.75 21.31
C VAL A 138 1.83 -18.57 20.56
N GLU A 139 2.86 -19.01 21.25
CA GLU A 139 3.83 -19.97 20.72
C GLU A 139 3.14 -21.28 20.31
N GLY A 140 3.43 -21.74 19.09
CA GLY A 140 2.76 -22.89 18.48
C GLY A 140 1.39 -22.58 17.87
N GLY A 141 0.94 -21.32 17.97
CA GLY A 141 -0.30 -20.82 17.36
C GLY A 141 -0.15 -20.46 15.90
N THR A 142 -1.26 -19.99 15.31
CA THR A 142 -1.37 -19.74 13.87
C THR A 142 -2.20 -18.48 13.58
N PHE A 143 -1.73 -17.65 12.67
CA PHE A 143 -2.49 -16.56 12.02
C PHE A 143 -2.83 -17.00 10.59
N ILE A 144 -4.04 -16.77 10.15
CA ILE A 144 -4.52 -17.13 8.81
C ILE A 144 -5.21 -15.92 8.20
N ALA A 145 -4.81 -15.55 7.00
CA ALA A 145 -5.48 -14.53 6.19
C ALA A 145 -6.22 -15.22 5.05
N GLU A 146 -7.53 -14.97 4.95
CA GLU A 146 -8.39 -15.45 3.88
C GLU A 146 -8.51 -14.45 2.73
N ASP A 147 -9.07 -14.90 1.61
CA ASP A 147 -9.46 -14.14 0.44
C ASP A 147 -8.36 -13.25 -0.17
N LEU A 148 -7.09 -13.74 -0.10
CA LEU A 148 -5.94 -13.06 -0.70
C LEU A 148 -6.02 -12.96 -2.23
N HIS A 149 -6.95 -13.62 -2.90
CA HIS A 149 -7.22 -13.38 -4.31
C HIS A 149 -7.65 -11.93 -4.56
N CYS A 150 -8.29 -11.27 -3.58
CA CYS A 150 -8.61 -9.86 -3.63
C CYS A 150 -7.37 -8.97 -3.77
N SER A 151 -6.22 -9.39 -3.26
CA SER A 151 -4.93 -8.66 -3.37
C SER A 151 -4.47 -8.43 -4.82
N TYR A 152 -5.07 -9.08 -5.80
CA TYR A 152 -4.78 -8.91 -7.21
C TYR A 152 -5.69 -7.88 -7.90
N TRP A 153 -6.66 -7.31 -7.17
CA TRP A 153 -7.67 -6.42 -7.73
C TRP A 153 -7.52 -4.99 -7.20
N ALA A 154 -7.61 -4.02 -8.11
CA ALA A 154 -7.46 -2.60 -7.76
C ALA A 154 -8.49 -2.12 -6.74
N SER A 155 -9.71 -2.66 -6.76
CA SER A 155 -10.78 -2.36 -5.78
C SER A 155 -10.45 -2.77 -4.35
N TYR A 156 -9.43 -3.62 -4.16
CA TYR A 156 -8.94 -4.09 -2.87
C TYR A 156 -7.50 -3.64 -2.61
N GLU A 157 -7.11 -2.47 -3.16
CA GLU A 157 -5.76 -1.91 -3.01
C GLU A 157 -4.66 -2.85 -3.50
N GLY A 158 -4.94 -3.58 -4.60
CA GLY A 158 -4.08 -4.65 -5.08
C GLY A 158 -3.74 -4.56 -6.57
N GLY A 159 -3.03 -5.58 -7.01
CA GLY A 159 -2.54 -5.79 -8.37
C GLY A 159 -1.44 -6.85 -8.38
N LEU A 160 -1.24 -7.55 -9.51
CA LEU A 160 -0.27 -8.66 -9.59
C LEU A 160 1.14 -8.28 -9.10
N PHE A 161 1.59 -7.07 -9.39
CA PHE A 161 2.91 -6.54 -9.00
C PHE A 161 2.80 -5.33 -8.07
N HIS A 162 1.62 -5.10 -7.48
CA HIS A 162 1.43 -3.97 -6.58
C HIS A 162 2.27 -4.18 -5.30
N PRO A 163 3.27 -3.32 -5.01
CA PRO A 163 4.24 -3.57 -3.93
C PRO A 163 3.64 -3.47 -2.53
N TYR A 164 2.50 -2.79 -2.39
CA TYR A 164 1.84 -2.57 -1.09
C TYR A 164 0.60 -3.45 -0.89
N SER A 165 0.38 -4.45 -1.76
CA SER A 165 -0.70 -5.41 -1.57
C SER A 165 -0.40 -6.38 -0.42
N SER A 166 -1.46 -6.95 0.19
CA SER A 166 -1.29 -7.92 1.28
C SER A 166 -0.51 -9.16 0.84
N ILE A 167 -0.70 -9.63 -0.39
CA ILE A 167 0.09 -10.74 -0.93
C ILE A 167 1.58 -10.39 -1.07
N ALA A 168 1.90 -9.14 -1.45
CA ALA A 168 3.30 -8.68 -1.50
C ALA A 168 3.91 -8.64 -0.10
N PHE A 169 3.17 -8.15 0.90
CA PHE A 169 3.60 -8.16 2.30
C PHE A 169 3.92 -9.58 2.78
N PHE A 170 3.00 -10.53 2.62
CA PHE A 170 3.24 -11.91 3.08
C PHE A 170 4.39 -12.60 2.32
N LYS A 171 4.64 -12.27 1.05
CA LYS A 171 5.82 -12.76 0.33
C LYS A 171 7.13 -12.27 0.94
N LEU A 172 7.20 -11.03 1.42
CA LEU A 172 8.39 -10.50 2.08
C LEU A 172 8.69 -11.21 3.41
N LEU A 173 7.67 -11.75 4.09
CA LEU A 173 7.90 -12.55 5.30
C LEU A 173 8.70 -13.83 5.02
N ALA A 174 8.65 -14.38 3.79
CA ALA A 174 9.49 -15.50 3.38
C ALA A 174 10.99 -15.14 3.37
N ASP A 175 11.34 -13.92 3.00
CA ASP A 175 12.72 -13.43 3.12
C ASP A 175 13.12 -13.23 4.57
N ILE A 176 12.20 -12.75 5.41
CA ILE A 176 12.45 -12.47 6.84
C ILE A 176 12.76 -13.75 7.61
N ILE A 177 12.03 -14.85 7.38
CA ILE A 177 12.33 -16.13 8.04
C ILE A 177 13.71 -16.68 7.69
N ASN A 178 14.32 -16.19 6.61
CA ASN A 178 15.64 -16.58 6.13
C ASN A 178 16.74 -15.54 6.43
N VAL A 179 16.47 -14.59 7.32
CA VAL A 179 17.36 -13.46 7.60
C VAL A 179 18.78 -13.84 7.98
N GLU A 180 18.98 -15.01 8.61
CA GLU A 180 20.30 -15.51 8.99
C GLU A 180 21.21 -15.84 7.79
N HIS A 181 20.63 -15.96 6.60
CA HIS A 181 21.33 -16.35 5.35
C HIS A 181 21.59 -15.17 4.41
N TRP A 182 21.20 -13.93 4.76
CA TRP A 182 21.32 -12.79 3.83
C TRP A 182 22.76 -12.39 3.51
N GLY A 183 23.73 -12.77 4.34
CA GLY A 183 25.16 -12.48 4.11
C GLY A 183 25.51 -10.99 4.17
N VAL A 184 24.69 -10.17 4.83
CA VAL A 184 24.90 -8.74 5.05
C VAL A 184 25.25 -8.47 6.53
N ASP A 185 26.09 -7.46 6.80
CA ASP A 185 26.66 -7.24 8.12
C ASP A 185 25.62 -6.89 9.18
N ALA A 186 24.59 -6.21 8.93
CA ALA A 186 23.54 -5.87 9.87
C ALA A 186 22.16 -6.00 9.21
N PRO A 187 21.66 -7.24 9.07
CA PRO A 187 20.37 -7.46 8.44
C PRO A 187 19.26 -6.81 9.27
N ASP A 188 18.45 -6.00 8.62
CA ASP A 188 17.31 -5.32 9.23
C ASP A 188 16.01 -5.73 8.53
N PRO A 189 15.25 -6.71 9.08
CA PRO A 189 13.96 -7.12 8.56
C PRO A 189 12.93 -6.00 8.50
N LEU A 190 12.95 -5.05 9.44
CA LEU A 190 12.02 -3.91 9.44
C LEU A 190 12.27 -3.00 8.25
N ARG A 191 13.52 -2.87 7.81
CA ARG A 191 13.87 -2.11 6.62
C ARG A 191 13.29 -2.71 5.35
N LEU A 192 13.27 -4.05 5.26
CA LEU A 192 12.63 -4.74 4.13
C LEU A 192 11.14 -4.41 4.04
N LEU A 193 10.47 -4.22 5.18
CA LEU A 193 9.04 -3.90 5.27
C LEU A 193 8.76 -2.40 5.32
N SER A 194 9.77 -1.53 5.41
CA SER A 194 9.59 -0.11 5.75
C SER A 194 8.63 0.64 4.82
N GLY A 195 8.69 0.40 3.50
CA GLY A 195 7.82 1.03 2.54
C GLY A 195 6.36 0.62 2.72
N ILE A 196 6.10 -0.68 2.80
CA ILE A 196 4.74 -1.19 2.95
C ILE A 196 4.12 -0.88 4.31
N LEU A 197 4.91 -0.90 5.39
CA LEU A 197 4.46 -0.50 6.74
C LEU A 197 4.14 1.01 6.79
N SER A 198 5.00 1.85 6.21
CA SER A 198 4.78 3.30 6.11
C SER A 198 3.54 3.62 5.29
N HIS A 199 3.38 2.97 4.13
CA HIS A 199 2.20 3.14 3.26
C HIS A 199 0.90 2.86 4.02
N ASN A 200 0.87 1.77 4.78
CA ASN A 200 -0.30 1.33 5.54
C ASN A 200 -0.41 1.96 6.94
N ARG A 201 0.57 2.79 7.36
CA ARG A 201 0.60 3.45 8.66
C ARG A 201 0.46 2.45 9.82
N CYS A 202 1.21 1.37 9.76
CA CYS A 202 1.25 0.34 10.78
C CYS A 202 2.69 0.01 11.17
N GLU A 203 2.86 -0.65 12.29
CA GLU A 203 4.15 -1.02 12.87
C GLU A 203 4.08 -2.46 13.39
N ILE A 204 5.21 -3.16 13.35
CA ILE A 204 5.37 -4.47 13.97
C ILE A 204 6.74 -4.53 14.65
N ALA A 205 6.79 -5.16 15.82
CA ALA A 205 8.04 -5.31 16.54
C ALA A 205 8.95 -6.37 15.87
N LEU A 206 10.27 -6.12 15.89
CA LEU A 206 11.26 -7.07 15.37
C LEU A 206 11.19 -8.44 16.04
N GLU A 207 10.88 -8.46 17.33
CA GLU A 207 10.69 -9.67 18.12
C GLU A 207 9.54 -10.52 17.59
N SER A 208 8.46 -9.89 17.14
CA SER A 208 7.31 -10.59 16.53
C SER A 208 7.68 -11.19 15.17
N LEU A 209 8.46 -10.49 14.35
CA LEU A 209 8.97 -11.01 13.09
C LEU A 209 9.90 -12.21 13.30
N ALA A 210 10.77 -12.16 14.31
CA ALA A 210 11.66 -13.27 14.66
C ALA A 210 10.92 -14.53 15.11
N GLN A 211 9.66 -14.41 15.55
CA GLN A 211 8.82 -15.52 15.97
C GLN A 211 8.05 -16.18 14.80
N ILE A 212 8.14 -15.67 13.58
CA ILE A 212 7.54 -16.30 12.41
C ILE A 212 8.30 -17.58 12.09
N ARG A 213 7.63 -18.74 12.22
CA ARG A 213 8.21 -20.05 11.91
C ARG A 213 8.09 -20.43 10.46
N SER A 214 6.93 -20.19 9.87
CA SER A 214 6.65 -20.52 8.48
C SER A 214 5.59 -19.60 7.90
N VAL A 215 5.69 -19.39 6.59
CA VAL A 215 4.68 -18.74 5.76
C VAL A 215 4.29 -19.73 4.70
N GLU A 216 3.01 -20.09 4.64
CA GLU A 216 2.47 -21.06 3.71
C GLU A 216 1.37 -20.40 2.89
N PHE A 217 1.45 -20.54 1.57
CA PHE A 217 0.43 -20.02 0.66
C PHE A 217 -0.34 -21.17 0.06
N ILE A 218 -1.65 -21.06 0.14
CA ILE A 218 -2.62 -21.89 -0.57
C ILE A 218 -3.38 -20.94 -1.50
N ASN A 219 -4.15 -21.48 -2.45
CA ASN A 219 -4.97 -20.61 -3.27
C ASN A 219 -5.87 -19.72 -2.39
N SER A 220 -5.63 -18.41 -2.47
CA SER A 220 -6.38 -17.37 -1.75
C SER A 220 -6.20 -17.33 -0.22
N MET A 221 -5.29 -18.11 0.36
CA MET A 221 -5.04 -18.14 1.80
C MET A 221 -3.54 -18.05 2.11
N CYS A 222 -3.18 -17.36 3.19
CA CYS A 222 -1.84 -17.38 3.76
C CYS A 222 -1.89 -17.79 5.24
N ILE A 223 -1.04 -18.74 5.60
CA ILE A 223 -0.98 -19.33 6.95
C ILE A 223 0.39 -19.01 7.53
N ILE A 224 0.42 -18.33 8.67
CA ILE A 224 1.65 -17.95 9.37
C ILE A 224 1.67 -18.64 10.72
N ARG A 225 2.70 -19.47 10.96
CA ARG A 225 2.87 -20.17 12.23
C ARG A 225 3.85 -19.44 13.12
N LYS A 226 3.56 -19.35 14.41
CA LYS A 226 4.39 -18.70 15.42
C LYS A 226 5.10 -19.71 16.28
N HIS A 227 6.42 -19.56 16.44
CA HIS A 227 7.27 -20.34 17.36
C HIS A 227 8.26 -19.42 18.07
N PRO A 228 8.87 -19.87 19.18
CA PRO A 228 9.93 -19.10 19.82
C PRO A 228 11.05 -18.75 18.84
N ALA A 229 11.52 -17.50 18.87
CA ALA A 229 12.58 -17.03 17.97
C ALA A 229 13.84 -17.92 18.02
N SER A 230 14.18 -18.45 19.19
CA SER A 230 15.32 -19.36 19.38
C SER A 230 15.21 -20.69 18.62
N SER A 231 14.00 -21.09 18.24
CA SER A 231 13.75 -22.31 17.45
C SER A 231 13.64 -22.04 15.95
N ASN A 232 13.67 -20.77 15.53
CA ASN A 232 13.52 -20.36 14.12
C ASN A 232 14.89 -20.12 13.44
N THR A 233 15.87 -20.92 13.79
CA THR A 233 17.19 -20.96 13.17
C THR A 233 17.39 -22.25 12.41
N LEU A 234 18.33 -22.31 11.49
CA LEU A 234 18.68 -23.54 10.77
C LEU A 234 19.14 -24.64 11.75
N GLY A 235 19.78 -24.23 12.85
CA GLY A 235 20.17 -25.13 13.91
C GLY A 235 21.47 -25.86 13.61
N ARG A 236 21.60 -27.08 14.16
CA ARG A 236 22.82 -27.88 14.05
C ARG A 236 22.69 -28.90 12.93
N ARG A 237 23.82 -29.20 12.27
CA ARG A 237 23.91 -30.28 11.32
C ARG A 237 23.74 -31.62 12.02
N ILE A 238 22.90 -32.48 11.46
CA ILE A 238 22.74 -33.87 11.88
C ILE A 238 23.30 -34.76 10.79
N ILE A 239 24.38 -35.43 11.10
CA ILE A 239 25.07 -36.35 10.18
C ILE A 239 24.78 -37.76 10.64
N ALA A 240 24.28 -38.58 9.71
CA ALA A 240 24.00 -40.00 9.94
C ALA A 240 24.88 -40.83 8.97
N GLY A 241 25.27 -42.02 9.39
CA GLY A 241 26.16 -42.88 8.63
C GLY A 241 27.61 -42.77 9.08
N GLN A 242 28.48 -43.63 8.54
CA GLN A 242 29.89 -43.76 8.91
C GLN A 242 30.87 -43.74 7.74
N GLU A 243 30.37 -43.86 6.48
CA GLU A 243 31.21 -44.01 5.29
C GLU A 243 31.00 -42.81 4.36
N GLU A 244 32.10 -42.13 4.00
CA GLU A 244 32.14 -41.04 3.01
C GLU A 244 32.82 -41.53 1.75
N LEU A 245 32.10 -42.31 0.94
CA LEU A 245 32.65 -42.97 -0.23
C LEU A 245 32.81 -42.06 -1.46
N VAL A 246 32.08 -40.93 -1.49
CA VAL A 246 32.03 -40.02 -2.66
C VAL A 246 32.57 -38.64 -2.30
N VAL A 247 32.05 -38.04 -1.24
CA VAL A 247 32.44 -36.69 -0.79
C VAL A 247 32.87 -36.78 0.67
N ALA A 248 34.13 -36.52 0.93
CA ALA A 248 34.71 -36.55 2.27
C ALA A 248 34.51 -35.23 3.00
N GLY A 249 34.60 -35.26 4.35
CA GLY A 249 34.61 -34.07 5.20
C GLY A 249 33.25 -33.67 5.80
N HIS A 250 32.21 -34.50 5.67
CA HIS A 250 30.91 -34.24 6.31
C HIS A 250 30.87 -34.74 7.76
N LEU A 251 31.48 -35.90 8.06
CA LEU A 251 31.41 -36.47 9.41
C LEU A 251 31.90 -35.52 10.52
N PRO A 252 32.99 -34.73 10.34
CA PRO A 252 33.41 -33.75 11.36
C PRO A 252 32.40 -32.59 11.59
N LEU A 253 31.45 -32.35 10.66
CA LEU A 253 30.46 -31.29 10.74
C LEU A 253 29.27 -31.68 11.63
N SER A 254 29.20 -32.91 12.13
CA SER A 254 28.13 -33.36 13.02
C SER A 254 28.03 -32.50 14.26
N GLY A 255 26.86 -31.97 14.54
CA GLY A 255 26.60 -31.08 15.66
C GLY A 255 27.02 -29.62 15.44
N ALA A 256 27.69 -29.28 14.35
CA ALA A 256 28.07 -27.90 14.05
C ALA A 256 26.80 -27.04 13.76
N PRO A 257 26.62 -25.91 14.49
CA PRO A 257 25.52 -25.00 14.22
C PRO A 257 25.82 -24.19 12.97
N PHE A 258 24.76 -23.76 12.27
CA PHE A 258 24.86 -22.65 11.31
C PHE A 258 24.72 -21.33 12.09
N THR A 259 25.58 -20.37 11.76
CA THR A 259 25.51 -19.01 12.30
C THR A 259 25.50 -18.00 11.16
N ARG A 260 25.10 -16.77 11.42
CA ARG A 260 25.15 -15.70 10.40
C ARG A 260 26.54 -15.48 9.80
N GLN A 261 27.60 -15.77 10.56
CA GLN A 261 29.00 -15.65 10.11
C GLN A 261 29.38 -16.74 9.09
N ASP A 262 28.62 -17.82 9.03
CA ASP A 262 28.83 -18.88 8.04
C ASP A 262 28.19 -18.52 6.68
N ALA A 263 27.32 -17.52 6.63
CA ALA A 263 26.79 -17.02 5.38
C ALA A 263 27.88 -16.26 4.61
N PRO A 264 28.11 -16.57 3.30
CA PRO A 264 29.07 -15.84 2.49
C PRO A 264 28.72 -14.35 2.43
N ALA A 265 29.70 -13.47 2.62
CA ALA A 265 29.50 -12.02 2.52
C ALA A 265 28.94 -11.61 1.16
N GLN A 266 27.93 -10.75 1.16
CA GLN A 266 27.22 -10.30 -0.02
C GLN A 266 27.41 -8.80 -0.29
N THR A 267 28.47 -8.18 0.21
CA THR A 267 28.74 -6.73 0.09
C THR A 267 28.83 -6.26 -1.38
N ASP A 268 29.31 -7.13 -2.26
CA ASP A 268 29.46 -6.84 -3.70
C ASP A 268 28.24 -7.30 -4.52
N ASN A 269 27.22 -7.86 -3.88
CA ASN A 269 26.02 -8.31 -4.56
C ASN A 269 24.97 -7.18 -4.54
N PRO A 270 24.71 -6.53 -5.71
CA PRO A 270 23.77 -5.40 -5.76
C PRO A 270 22.32 -5.81 -5.42
N TRP A 271 22.00 -7.09 -5.48
CA TRP A 271 20.68 -7.60 -5.09
C TRP A 271 20.52 -7.77 -3.58
N SER A 272 21.62 -7.96 -2.86
CA SER A 272 21.64 -8.09 -1.40
C SER A 272 21.83 -6.74 -0.68
N THR A 273 22.39 -5.75 -1.36
CA THR A 273 22.67 -4.42 -0.80
C THR A 273 21.58 -3.39 -1.07
N ARG A 274 20.50 -3.77 -1.75
CA ARG A 274 19.34 -2.90 -1.98
C ARG A 274 18.67 -2.50 -0.67
N LEU A 275 18.21 -1.25 -0.64
CA LEU A 275 17.56 -0.67 0.54
C LEU A 275 16.05 -0.91 0.55
N THR A 276 15.47 -1.02 -0.64
CA THR A 276 14.03 -1.18 -0.90
C THR A 276 13.78 -2.31 -1.88
N PRO A 277 12.66 -3.02 -1.77
CA PRO A 277 12.24 -3.99 -2.78
C PRO A 277 12.16 -3.36 -4.18
N PRO A 278 12.60 -4.06 -5.24
CA PRO A 278 12.61 -3.50 -6.61
C PRO A 278 11.25 -3.00 -7.10
N ALA A 279 10.15 -3.64 -6.71
CA ALA A 279 8.80 -3.23 -7.10
C ALA A 279 8.41 -1.86 -6.53
N GLU A 280 8.80 -1.55 -5.29
CA GLU A 280 8.60 -0.23 -4.70
C GLU A 280 9.40 0.84 -5.45
N THR A 281 10.67 0.57 -5.78
CA THR A 281 11.51 1.47 -6.55
C THR A 281 10.93 1.76 -7.94
N ILE A 282 10.37 0.75 -8.60
CA ILE A 282 9.70 0.91 -9.90
C ILE A 282 8.48 1.83 -9.75
N LEU A 283 7.61 1.57 -8.78
CA LEU A 283 6.42 2.39 -8.55
C LEU A 283 6.75 3.85 -8.28
N GLU A 284 7.73 4.13 -7.41
CA GLU A 284 8.19 5.49 -7.11
C GLU A 284 8.74 6.18 -8.37
N THR A 285 9.50 5.45 -9.19
CA THR A 285 10.05 5.98 -10.44
C THR A 285 8.96 6.30 -11.45
N GLU A 286 7.96 5.44 -11.60
CA GLU A 286 6.80 5.66 -12.49
C GLU A 286 5.96 6.85 -12.04
N GLN A 287 5.72 7.01 -10.74
CA GLN A 287 5.02 8.17 -10.19
C GLN A 287 5.78 9.47 -10.44
N LEU A 288 7.10 9.47 -10.24
CA LEU A 288 7.95 10.62 -10.52
C LEU A 288 7.96 10.98 -12.00
N LEU A 289 8.06 9.98 -12.88
CA LEU A 289 8.00 10.17 -14.33
C LEU A 289 6.68 10.79 -14.76
N SER A 290 5.56 10.26 -14.26
CA SER A 290 4.22 10.78 -14.54
C SER A 290 4.05 12.23 -14.10
N ALA A 291 4.49 12.57 -12.89
CA ALA A 291 4.46 13.94 -12.37
C ALA A 291 5.33 14.88 -13.20
N THR A 292 6.51 14.44 -13.63
CA THR A 292 7.42 15.21 -14.48
C THR A 292 6.82 15.46 -15.86
N GLN A 293 6.17 14.46 -16.45
CA GLN A 293 5.47 14.60 -17.74
C GLN A 293 4.31 15.60 -17.65
N ALA A 294 3.52 15.55 -16.57
CA ALA A 294 2.43 16.50 -16.35
C ALA A 294 2.95 17.95 -16.24
N ALA A 295 4.01 18.18 -15.46
CA ALA A 295 4.64 19.48 -15.31
C ALA A 295 5.25 20.00 -16.64
N LEU A 296 5.81 19.12 -17.46
CA LEU A 296 6.32 19.48 -18.79
C LEU A 296 5.17 19.91 -19.72
N THR A 297 4.06 19.19 -19.72
CA THR A 297 2.88 19.52 -20.53
C THR A 297 2.32 20.90 -20.14
N GLU A 298 2.21 21.20 -18.85
CA GLU A 298 1.75 22.51 -18.35
C GLU A 298 2.70 23.64 -18.79
N ARG A 299 4.01 23.41 -18.72
CA ARG A 299 5.01 24.37 -19.17
C ARG A 299 4.94 24.63 -20.68
N ASP A 300 4.75 23.60 -21.49
CA ASP A 300 4.60 23.73 -22.94
C ASP A 300 3.34 24.52 -23.31
N GLU A 301 2.24 24.31 -22.59
CA GLU A 301 1.01 25.10 -22.78
C GLU A 301 1.22 26.57 -22.43
N ALA A 302 1.88 26.86 -21.29
CA ALA A 302 2.23 28.23 -20.89
C ALA A 302 3.16 28.92 -21.92
N ALA A 303 4.13 28.19 -22.45
CA ALA A 303 5.01 28.68 -23.51
C ALA A 303 4.25 29.02 -24.80
N ARG A 304 3.27 28.18 -25.19
CA ARG A 304 2.42 28.41 -26.35
C ARG A 304 1.55 29.66 -26.20
N ILE A 305 0.97 29.86 -25.00
CA ILE A 305 0.18 31.07 -24.69
C ILE A 305 1.06 32.32 -24.80
N SER A 306 2.27 32.27 -24.21
CA SER A 306 3.24 33.40 -24.30
C SER A 306 3.67 33.70 -25.73
N ALA A 307 3.89 32.67 -26.56
CA ALA A 307 4.27 32.86 -27.97
C ALA A 307 3.16 33.55 -28.75
N ASN A 308 1.90 33.15 -28.55
CA ASN A 308 0.73 33.78 -29.20
C ASN A 308 0.59 35.26 -28.80
N GLU A 309 0.83 35.57 -27.51
CA GLU A 309 0.78 36.98 -27.05
C GLU A 309 1.91 37.82 -27.63
N ILE A 310 3.12 37.27 -27.75
CA ILE A 310 4.25 37.94 -28.43
C ILE A 310 3.90 38.22 -29.89
N GLU A 311 3.30 37.29 -30.61
CA GLU A 311 2.89 37.49 -31.99
C GLU A 311 1.83 38.58 -32.13
N ARG A 312 0.81 38.57 -31.23
CA ARG A 312 -0.23 39.60 -31.15
C ARG A 312 0.36 41.01 -30.91
N LEU A 313 1.29 41.13 -29.97
CA LEU A 313 1.97 42.38 -29.66
C LEU A 313 2.84 42.85 -30.86
N GLY A 314 3.51 41.92 -31.52
CA GLY A 314 4.30 42.20 -32.72
C GLY A 314 3.42 42.73 -33.87
N GLN A 315 2.20 42.21 -34.03
CA GLN A 315 1.25 42.76 -35.01
C GLN A 315 0.81 44.17 -34.63
N SER A 316 0.43 44.41 -33.38
CA SER A 316 0.04 45.77 -32.92
C SER A 316 1.16 46.79 -33.08
N ILE A 317 2.40 46.41 -32.83
CA ILE A 317 3.58 47.30 -33.09
C ILE A 317 3.67 47.65 -34.56
N ARG A 318 3.53 46.70 -35.51
CA ARG A 318 3.55 46.96 -36.94
C ARG A 318 2.43 47.91 -37.40
N GLU A 319 1.22 47.73 -36.85
CA GLU A 319 0.07 48.61 -37.12
C GLU A 319 0.33 50.05 -36.64
N LEU A 320 0.86 50.20 -35.41
CA LEU A 320 1.23 51.52 -34.86
C LEU A 320 2.36 52.20 -35.67
N GLN A 321 3.37 51.44 -36.08
CA GLN A 321 4.45 51.97 -36.96
C GLN A 321 3.89 52.45 -38.31
N GLY A 322 3.00 51.71 -38.93
CA GLY A 322 2.31 52.10 -40.15
C GLY A 322 1.48 53.36 -39.97
N ALA A 323 0.72 53.47 -38.89
CA ALA A 323 -0.08 54.67 -38.58
C ALA A 323 0.83 55.90 -38.31
N TRP A 324 1.94 55.72 -37.63
CA TRP A 324 2.90 56.77 -37.37
C TRP A 324 3.53 57.29 -38.67
N GLN A 325 3.99 56.41 -39.56
CA GLN A 325 4.54 56.80 -40.88
C GLN A 325 3.51 57.59 -41.72
N GLN A 326 2.25 57.16 -41.71
CA GLN A 326 1.18 57.89 -42.41
C GLN A 326 0.95 59.29 -41.82
N ALA A 327 1.00 59.41 -40.50
CA ALA A 327 0.85 60.69 -39.78
C ALA A 327 2.04 61.63 -40.10
N GLU A 328 3.27 61.10 -40.10
CA GLU A 328 4.47 61.85 -40.48
C GLU A 328 4.38 62.36 -41.92
N GLN A 329 3.99 61.50 -42.88
CA GLN A 329 3.79 61.90 -44.29
C GLN A 329 2.72 62.99 -44.43
N ARG A 330 1.59 62.90 -43.72
CA ARG A 330 0.54 63.93 -43.72
C ARG A 330 1.07 65.26 -43.14
N ALA A 331 1.91 65.23 -42.12
CA ALA A 331 2.53 66.41 -41.56
C ALA A 331 3.46 67.07 -42.54
N GLU A 332 4.33 66.32 -43.22
CA GLU A 332 5.21 66.83 -44.27
C GLU A 332 4.44 67.46 -45.47
N ASP A 333 3.35 66.79 -45.91
CA ASP A 333 2.51 67.28 -46.98
C ASP A 333 1.80 68.59 -46.60
N ALA A 334 1.31 68.67 -45.35
CA ALA A 334 0.70 69.90 -44.82
C ALA A 334 1.72 71.04 -44.71
N GLU A 335 2.98 70.74 -44.28
CA GLU A 335 4.04 71.74 -44.27
C GLU A 335 4.44 72.25 -45.65
N ARG A 336 4.57 71.32 -46.62
CA ARG A 336 4.78 71.69 -48.07
C ARG A 336 3.63 72.54 -48.59
N SER A 337 2.37 72.17 -48.32
CA SER A 337 1.24 72.97 -48.75
C SER A 337 1.20 74.33 -48.12
N ASN A 338 1.48 74.44 -46.83
CA ASN A 338 1.57 75.74 -46.12
C ASN A 338 2.69 76.64 -46.69
N LYS A 339 3.86 76.06 -46.94
CA LYS A 339 4.98 76.77 -47.56
C LYS A 339 4.60 77.25 -48.98
N SER A 340 3.93 76.43 -49.76
CA SER A 340 3.44 76.79 -51.09
C SER A 340 2.39 77.92 -51.03
N LEU A 341 1.48 77.91 -50.09
CA LEU A 341 0.53 79.00 -49.83
C LEU A 341 1.23 80.27 -49.44
N GLN A 342 2.22 80.24 -48.56
CA GLN A 342 2.97 81.42 -48.12
C GLN A 342 3.80 82.06 -49.28
N LEU A 343 4.24 81.25 -50.22
CA LEU A 343 4.96 81.70 -51.43
C LEU A 343 4.03 82.17 -52.54
N SER A 344 2.77 81.95 -52.51
CA SER A 344 1.79 82.33 -53.52
C SER A 344 1.62 83.82 -53.64
N THR A 345 1.40 84.28 -54.88
CA THR A 345 1.21 85.70 -55.17
C THR A 345 0.04 86.31 -54.36
N SER A 346 -1.05 85.59 -54.22
CA SER A 346 -2.20 86.00 -53.45
C SER A 346 -1.88 86.19 -51.95
N TRP A 347 -1.12 85.26 -51.34
CA TRP A 347 -0.66 85.37 -49.95
C TRP A 347 0.23 86.53 -49.68
N ARG A 348 1.15 86.81 -50.63
CA ARG A 348 2.07 87.92 -50.56
C ARG A 348 1.34 89.29 -50.75
N MET A 349 0.37 89.36 -51.69
CA MET A 349 -0.40 90.58 -51.90
C MET A 349 -1.33 90.95 -50.72
N THR A 350 -1.81 89.99 -50.02
CA THR A 350 -2.71 90.16 -48.84
C THR A 350 -1.94 90.34 -47.52
N ALA A 351 -0.59 90.27 -47.51
CA ALA A 351 0.23 90.43 -46.32
C ALA A 351 -0.07 91.67 -45.49
N PRO A 352 -0.25 92.85 -46.10
CA PRO A 352 -0.56 94.07 -45.29
C PRO A 352 -1.92 93.93 -44.57
N LEU A 353 -2.96 93.31 -45.17
CA LEU A 353 -4.27 93.14 -44.58
C LEU A 353 -4.25 92.12 -43.40
N ARG A 354 -3.45 91.06 -43.51
CA ARG A 354 -3.24 90.12 -42.42
C ARG A 354 -2.51 90.76 -41.24
N TRP A 355 -1.50 91.55 -41.52
CA TRP A 355 -0.78 92.30 -40.47
C TRP A 355 -1.72 93.22 -39.71
N ILE A 356 -2.61 93.96 -40.39
CA ILE A 356 -3.65 94.81 -39.75
C ILE A 356 -4.60 93.92 -38.91
N ALA A 357 -5.09 92.83 -39.46
CA ALA A 357 -6.00 91.94 -38.73
C ALA A 357 -5.35 91.32 -37.51
N ASP A 358 -4.09 90.88 -37.53
CA ASP A 358 -3.36 90.31 -36.41
C ASP A 358 -3.03 91.37 -35.35
N THR A 359 -2.75 92.55 -35.76
CA THR A 359 -2.52 93.67 -34.87
C THR A 359 -3.79 94.07 -34.12
N LEU A 360 -4.93 94.08 -34.79
CA LEU A 360 -6.26 94.29 -34.16
C LEU A 360 -6.62 93.13 -33.17
N ARG A 361 -6.34 91.89 -33.54
CA ARG A 361 -6.59 90.77 -32.64
C ARG A 361 -5.70 90.75 -31.37
N ARG A 362 -4.51 91.33 -31.47
CA ARG A 362 -3.59 91.48 -30.32
C ARG A 362 -3.99 92.68 -29.40
N LEU A 363 -4.74 93.64 -29.93
CA LEU A 363 -5.24 94.74 -29.12
C LEU A 363 -6.61 94.50 -28.49
N THR A 364 -7.27 93.36 -28.88
CA THR A 364 -8.59 92.93 -28.32
C THR A 364 -8.48 91.74 -27.38
N ARG A 365 -7.27 91.22 -27.11
CA ARG A 365 -6.93 90.25 -26.05
C ARG A 365 -6.13 90.97 -24.95
#